data_283fc01469d98f75db4dc660de4eb191
#
_entry.id   283fc01469d98f75db4dc660de4eb191
#
_cell.length_a   1.000
_cell.length_b   1.000
_cell.length_c   1.000
_cell.angle_alpha   90.00
_cell.angle_beta   90.00
_cell.angle_gamma   90.00
#
_symmetry.space_group_name_H-M   'P 1'
#
loop_
_entity.id
_entity.type
_entity.pdbx_description
1 polymer ?
#
loop_
_entity_poly.entity_id
_entity_poly.type
_entity_poly.pdbx_seq_one_letter_code
_entity_poly.pdbx_strand_id
1 'polypeptide(L)'
;SLSGPAARALAANGSEKAGQALVAALKRRSGSPKTQKDVIRAIADAQVKEAETVLLALQGAADPNMQKEVLYALSCVGGSNSLPVLAKAAENAGYTMEITGANEAYIALLKRLVQSDRDAVMKAAKKLQKAAAKAGQEQTREAALQILLAAEEPAKVSKMVIAAMKDPSK
;
A
#
# COMPACT_ATOMS: atom_id res chain seq x y z
N SER A 1 -5.94 -20.51 19.58
CA SER A 1 -5.31 -19.43 18.81
C SER A 1 -4.82 -19.95 17.46
N LEU A 2 -4.93 -19.15 16.41
CA LEU A 2 -4.42 -19.52 15.08
C LEU A 2 -2.89 -19.48 15.08
N SER A 3 -2.23 -20.56 14.62
CA SER A 3 -0.77 -20.57 14.46
C SER A 3 -0.35 -20.03 13.09
N GLY A 4 0.93 -19.64 12.93
CA GLY A 4 1.46 -19.17 11.64
C GLY A 4 1.29 -20.19 10.50
N PRO A 5 1.63 -21.49 10.70
CA PRO A 5 1.34 -22.53 9.69
C PRO A 5 -0.15 -22.64 9.32
N ALA A 6 -1.05 -22.56 10.31
CA ALA A 6 -2.49 -22.58 10.04
C ALA A 6 -2.96 -21.33 9.26
N ALA A 7 -2.40 -20.16 9.54
CA ALA A 7 -2.70 -18.94 8.77
C ALA A 7 -2.29 -19.10 7.30
N ARG A 8 -1.10 -19.64 7.03
CA ARG A 8 -0.64 -19.93 5.65
C ARG A 8 -1.51 -20.98 4.94
N ALA A 9 -1.94 -22.01 5.64
CA ALA A 9 -2.85 -23.01 5.08
C ALA A 9 -4.22 -22.42 4.70
N LEU A 10 -4.76 -21.50 5.54
CA LEU A 10 -5.98 -20.76 5.22
C LEU A 10 -5.78 -19.85 4.00
N ALA A 11 -4.66 -19.14 3.92
CA ALA A 11 -4.34 -18.33 2.74
C ALA A 11 -4.29 -19.16 1.46
N ALA A 12 -3.61 -20.32 1.52
CA ALA A 12 -3.51 -21.24 0.36
C ALA A 12 -4.87 -21.86 -0.02
N ASN A 13 -5.79 -22.02 0.92
CA ASN A 13 -7.14 -22.52 0.64
C ASN A 13 -7.95 -21.55 -0.24
N GLY A 14 -7.78 -20.24 -0.06
CA GLY A 14 -8.37 -19.19 -0.90
C GLY A 14 -9.90 -19.08 -0.83
N SER A 15 -10.58 -19.87 0.02
CA SER A 15 -12.04 -19.77 0.15
C SER A 15 -12.44 -18.53 0.96
N GLU A 16 -13.64 -18.02 0.73
CA GLU A 16 -14.21 -16.92 1.50
C GLU A 16 -14.22 -17.21 3.00
N LYS A 17 -14.59 -18.44 3.39
CA LYS A 17 -14.57 -18.87 4.80
C LYS A 17 -13.18 -18.81 5.40
N ALA A 18 -12.13 -19.17 4.65
CA ALA A 18 -10.74 -19.07 5.08
C ALA A 18 -10.34 -17.60 5.28
N GLY A 19 -10.72 -16.71 4.37
CA GLY A 19 -10.54 -15.26 4.51
C GLY A 19 -11.24 -14.70 5.76
N GLN A 20 -12.49 -15.05 5.99
CA GLN A 20 -13.24 -14.67 7.18
C GLN A 20 -12.56 -15.15 8.48
N ALA A 21 -12.02 -16.37 8.48
CA ALA A 21 -11.27 -16.91 9.63
C ALA A 21 -9.99 -16.11 9.92
N LEU A 22 -9.26 -15.70 8.88
CA LEU A 22 -8.06 -14.83 9.03
C LEU A 22 -8.45 -13.46 9.60
N VAL A 23 -9.49 -12.81 9.09
CA VAL A 23 -10.00 -11.54 9.60
C VAL A 23 -10.44 -11.66 11.05
N ALA A 24 -11.16 -12.73 11.40
CA ALA A 24 -11.60 -12.98 12.77
C ALA A 24 -10.40 -13.20 13.73
N ALA A 25 -9.36 -13.92 13.29
CA ALA A 25 -8.14 -14.10 14.07
C ALA A 25 -7.42 -12.77 14.31
N LEU A 26 -7.32 -11.92 13.29
CA LEU A 26 -6.70 -10.60 13.41
C LEU A 26 -7.49 -9.68 14.36
N LYS A 27 -8.82 -9.65 14.26
CA LYS A 27 -9.70 -8.88 15.15
C LYS A 27 -9.51 -9.25 16.63
N ARG A 28 -9.36 -10.53 16.93
CA ARG A 28 -9.16 -11.02 18.31
C ARG A 28 -7.77 -10.68 18.86
N ARG A 29 -6.84 -10.21 18.01
CA ARG A 29 -5.43 -10.00 18.39
C ARG A 29 -4.83 -11.19 19.15
N SER A 30 -5.28 -12.39 18.81
CA SER A 30 -4.88 -13.61 19.51
C SER A 30 -3.50 -14.08 19.07
N GLY A 31 -2.69 -14.52 20.03
CA GLY A 31 -1.37 -15.06 19.77
C GLY A 31 -0.24 -14.06 19.99
N SER A 32 0.98 -14.52 19.75
CA SER A 32 2.20 -13.70 19.88
C SER A 32 2.26 -12.63 18.75
N PRO A 33 3.08 -11.58 18.90
CA PRO A 33 3.35 -10.63 17.84
C PRO A 33 3.79 -11.29 16.53
N LYS A 34 4.58 -12.38 16.61
CA LYS A 34 4.96 -13.18 15.45
C LYS A 34 3.74 -13.80 14.75
N THR A 35 2.83 -14.42 15.52
CA THR A 35 1.61 -15.00 14.97
C THR A 35 0.72 -13.94 14.31
N GLN A 36 0.60 -12.76 14.91
CA GLN A 36 -0.17 -11.65 14.30
C GLN A 36 0.43 -11.22 12.96
N LYS A 37 1.75 -11.10 12.86
CA LYS A 37 2.44 -10.81 11.59
C LYS A 37 2.19 -11.91 10.55
N ASP A 38 2.25 -13.17 10.94
CA ASP A 38 1.94 -14.30 10.04
C ASP A 38 0.49 -14.24 9.52
N VAL A 39 -0.48 -13.85 10.37
CA VAL A 39 -1.90 -13.66 9.96
C VAL A 39 -2.04 -12.48 9.01
N ILE A 40 -1.40 -11.35 9.28
CA ILE A 40 -1.44 -10.17 8.40
C ILE A 40 -0.85 -10.52 7.03
N ARG A 41 0.28 -11.24 7.00
CA ARG A 41 0.90 -11.70 5.77
C ARG A 41 -0.03 -12.64 4.99
N ALA A 42 -0.66 -13.59 5.67
CA ALA A 42 -1.62 -14.52 5.07
C ALA A 42 -2.83 -13.79 4.45
N ILE A 43 -3.31 -12.71 5.08
CA ILE A 43 -4.36 -11.83 4.56
C ILE A 43 -3.91 -11.17 3.24
N ALA A 44 -2.69 -10.65 3.19
CA ALA A 44 -2.13 -10.05 1.99
C ALA A 44 -1.99 -11.07 0.85
N ASP A 45 -1.43 -12.24 1.14
CA ASP A 45 -1.20 -13.32 0.17
C ASP A 45 -2.52 -13.87 -0.40
N ALA A 46 -3.55 -14.00 0.44
CA ALA A 46 -4.89 -14.44 0.04
C ALA A 46 -5.77 -13.33 -0.54
N GLN A 47 -5.27 -12.07 -0.63
CA GLN A 47 -6.02 -10.91 -1.16
C GLN A 47 -7.37 -10.67 -0.46
N VAL A 48 -7.43 -10.83 0.89
CA VAL A 48 -8.66 -10.72 1.68
C VAL A 48 -9.02 -9.24 1.89
N LYS A 49 -9.80 -8.67 0.96
CA LYS A 49 -10.18 -7.24 0.93
C LYS A 49 -10.98 -6.81 2.16
N GLU A 50 -11.77 -7.70 2.74
CA GLU A 50 -12.59 -7.47 3.94
C GLU A 50 -11.74 -7.16 5.19
N ALA A 51 -10.44 -7.42 5.13
CA ALA A 51 -9.50 -7.10 6.21
C ALA A 51 -9.12 -5.61 6.27
N GLU A 52 -9.41 -4.79 5.25
CA GLU A 52 -8.98 -3.39 5.17
C GLU A 52 -9.27 -2.61 6.47
N THR A 53 -10.52 -2.65 6.95
CA THR A 53 -10.92 -1.91 8.15
C THR A 53 -10.11 -2.30 9.39
N VAL A 54 -9.82 -3.60 9.55
CA VAL A 54 -9.06 -4.10 10.70
C VAL A 54 -7.59 -3.71 10.59
N LEU A 55 -7.03 -3.77 9.38
CA LEU A 55 -5.65 -3.35 9.10
C LEU A 55 -5.47 -1.84 9.32
N LEU A 56 -6.44 -1.02 8.89
CA LEU A 56 -6.43 0.42 9.15
C LEU A 56 -6.40 0.75 10.65
N ALA A 57 -7.09 -0.04 11.49
CA ALA A 57 -7.05 0.12 12.94
C ALA A 57 -5.69 -0.29 13.57
N LEU A 58 -4.81 -0.96 12.82
CA LEU A 58 -3.49 -1.41 13.28
C LEU A 58 -2.33 -0.57 12.71
N GLN A 59 -2.60 0.39 11.82
CA GLN A 59 -1.57 1.15 11.09
C GLN A 59 -0.64 1.99 11.99
N GLY A 60 -1.04 2.30 13.22
CA GLY A 60 -0.23 3.03 14.22
C GLY A 60 0.55 2.10 15.16
N ALA A 61 0.84 0.86 14.78
CA ALA A 61 1.61 -0.06 15.60
C ALA A 61 2.99 0.53 15.95
N ALA A 62 3.37 0.47 17.23
CA ALA A 62 4.65 1.01 17.70
C ALA A 62 5.86 0.19 17.25
N ASP A 63 5.68 -1.12 17.00
CA ASP A 63 6.72 -2.00 16.45
C ASP A 63 6.87 -1.75 14.94
N PRO A 64 8.03 -1.26 14.44
CA PRO A 64 8.25 -1.02 13.02
C PRO A 64 8.06 -2.26 12.13
N ASN A 65 8.38 -3.44 12.65
CA ASN A 65 8.18 -4.69 11.90
C ASN A 65 6.69 -5.07 11.80
N MET A 66 5.90 -4.77 12.82
CA MET A 66 4.44 -4.92 12.73
C MET A 66 3.86 -3.90 11.78
N GLN A 67 4.29 -2.64 11.86
CA GLN A 67 3.87 -1.58 10.95
C GLN A 67 4.18 -1.93 9.50
N LYS A 68 5.37 -2.48 9.22
CA LYS A 68 5.74 -2.98 7.88
C LYS A 68 4.73 -3.99 7.34
N GLU A 69 4.36 -5.00 8.13
CA GLU A 69 3.40 -6.01 7.68
C GLU A 69 2.01 -5.41 7.43
N VAL A 70 1.57 -4.47 8.28
CA VAL A 70 0.28 -3.78 8.12
C VAL A 70 0.26 -2.93 6.86
N LEU A 71 1.30 -2.10 6.62
CA LEU A 71 1.39 -1.25 5.44
C LEU A 71 1.48 -2.08 4.15
N TYR A 72 2.28 -3.17 4.17
CA TYR A 72 2.34 -4.12 3.07
C TYR A 72 0.96 -4.74 2.79
N ALA A 73 0.27 -5.23 3.83
CA ALA A 73 -1.06 -5.82 3.64
C ALA A 73 -2.07 -4.79 3.09
N LEU A 74 -2.06 -3.55 3.59
CA LEU A 74 -2.89 -2.47 3.06
C LEU A 74 -2.56 -2.16 1.59
N SER A 75 -1.30 -2.25 1.17
CA SER A 75 -0.95 -2.09 -0.24
C SER A 75 -1.52 -3.20 -1.13
N CYS A 76 -1.67 -4.42 -0.58
CA CYS A 76 -2.22 -5.58 -1.30
C CYS A 76 -3.75 -5.60 -1.35
N VAL A 77 -4.43 -5.30 -0.23
CA VAL A 77 -5.89 -5.50 -0.11
C VAL A 77 -6.68 -4.20 0.07
N GLY A 78 -6.03 -3.09 0.44
CA GLY A 78 -6.69 -1.82 0.73
C GLY A 78 -7.34 -1.19 -0.51
N GLY A 79 -8.41 -0.46 -0.30
CA GLY A 79 -9.08 0.39 -1.29
C GLY A 79 -8.67 1.86 -1.16
N SER A 80 -9.52 2.75 -1.68
CA SER A 80 -9.30 4.19 -1.61
C SER A 80 -9.26 4.75 -0.19
N ASN A 81 -9.89 4.06 0.78
CA ASN A 81 -9.82 4.42 2.20
C ASN A 81 -8.40 4.27 2.78
N SER A 82 -7.57 3.40 2.20
CA SER A 82 -6.18 3.21 2.60
C SER A 82 -5.23 4.29 2.06
N LEU A 83 -5.63 5.02 1.01
CA LEU A 83 -4.77 6.06 0.39
C LEU A 83 -4.29 7.14 1.38
N PRO A 84 -5.16 7.78 2.19
CA PRO A 84 -4.70 8.82 3.11
C PRO A 84 -3.77 8.29 4.21
N VAL A 85 -3.98 7.05 4.63
CA VAL A 85 -3.15 6.39 5.67
C VAL A 85 -1.76 6.10 5.14
N LEU A 86 -1.66 5.46 3.95
CA LEU A 86 -0.37 5.17 3.34
C LEU A 86 0.35 6.45 2.89
N ALA A 87 -0.39 7.46 2.41
CA ALA A 87 0.18 8.77 2.10
C ALA A 87 0.84 9.42 3.33
N LYS A 88 0.15 9.37 4.48
CA LYS A 88 0.70 9.91 5.73
C LYS A 88 1.91 9.12 6.23
N ALA A 89 1.88 7.80 6.10
CA ALA A 89 3.04 6.95 6.44
C ALA A 89 4.24 7.27 5.54
N ALA A 90 4.05 7.40 4.22
CA ALA A 90 5.11 7.79 3.28
C ALA A 90 5.66 9.20 3.55
N GLU A 91 4.79 10.16 3.92
CA GLU A 91 5.21 11.50 4.35
C GLU A 91 6.09 11.45 5.59
N ASN A 92 5.71 10.68 6.61
CA ASN A 92 6.48 10.51 7.84
C ASN A 92 7.84 9.83 7.57
N ALA A 93 7.93 8.95 6.58
CA ALA A 93 9.15 8.32 6.08
C ALA A 93 9.98 9.25 5.17
N GLY A 94 9.58 10.50 4.95
CA GLY A 94 10.27 11.43 4.05
C GLY A 94 10.30 10.98 2.59
N TYR A 95 9.37 10.11 2.18
CA TYR A 95 9.27 9.52 0.83
C TYR A 95 10.50 8.72 0.43
N THR A 96 11.23 8.18 1.39
CA THR A 96 12.44 7.35 1.20
C THR A 96 12.16 5.89 1.48
N MET A 97 13.09 5.02 1.07
CA MET A 97 13.14 3.64 1.54
C MET A 97 13.56 3.60 3.01
N GLU A 98 12.75 2.97 3.85
CA GLU A 98 13.03 2.80 5.28
C GLU A 98 12.43 1.49 5.80
N ILE A 99 12.65 1.16 7.08
CA ILE A 99 12.36 -0.17 7.64
C ILE A 99 10.87 -0.58 7.54
N THR A 100 9.94 0.38 7.58
CA THR A 100 8.50 0.07 7.49
C THR A 100 8.01 -0.14 6.06
N GLY A 101 8.79 0.26 5.05
CA GLY A 101 8.39 0.19 3.65
C GLY A 101 7.17 1.06 3.30
N ALA A 102 6.99 2.17 4.03
CA ALA A 102 5.79 3.01 3.91
C ALA A 102 5.66 3.64 2.52
N ASN A 103 6.77 4.14 1.96
CA ASN A 103 6.77 4.75 0.64
C ASN A 103 6.47 3.73 -0.45
N GLU A 104 7.09 2.56 -0.38
CA GLU A 104 6.87 1.44 -1.30
C GLU A 104 5.43 0.95 -1.25
N ALA A 105 4.86 0.80 -0.05
CA ALA A 105 3.47 0.39 0.14
C ALA A 105 2.50 1.40 -0.48
N TYR A 106 2.76 2.70 -0.32
CA TYR A 106 1.93 3.75 -0.92
C TYR A 106 1.98 3.72 -2.45
N ILE A 107 3.18 3.62 -3.04
CA ILE A 107 3.36 3.50 -4.49
C ILE A 107 2.68 2.23 -5.02
N ALA A 108 2.81 1.09 -4.33
CA ALA A 108 2.19 -0.16 -4.71
C ALA A 108 0.65 -0.07 -4.70
N LEU A 109 0.06 0.55 -3.67
CA LEU A 109 -1.37 0.80 -3.61
C LEU A 109 -1.86 1.66 -4.79
N LEU A 110 -1.17 2.77 -5.07
CA LEU A 110 -1.52 3.65 -6.20
C LEU A 110 -1.48 2.90 -7.53
N LYS A 111 -0.42 2.11 -7.79
CA LYS A 111 -0.30 1.29 -9.00
C LYS A 111 -1.44 0.27 -9.13
N ARG A 112 -1.84 -0.35 -8.02
CA ARG A 112 -2.92 -1.34 -8.02
C ARG A 112 -4.30 -0.72 -8.28
N LEU A 113 -4.55 0.47 -7.73
CA LEU A 113 -5.84 1.14 -7.85
C LEU A 113 -6.03 1.95 -9.14
N VAL A 114 -5.01 2.09 -9.97
CA VAL A 114 -5.04 2.95 -11.16
C VAL A 114 -6.20 2.65 -12.11
N GLN A 115 -6.62 1.38 -12.23
CA GLN A 115 -7.70 0.97 -13.09
C GLN A 115 -9.09 1.01 -12.42
N SER A 116 -9.15 0.86 -11.09
CA SER A 116 -10.39 0.76 -10.34
C SER A 116 -10.86 2.08 -9.71
N ASP A 117 -9.93 3.00 -9.44
CA ASP A 117 -10.23 4.32 -8.84
C ASP A 117 -9.27 5.40 -9.37
N ARG A 118 -9.39 5.62 -10.68
CA ARG A 118 -8.51 6.50 -11.44
C ARG A 118 -8.41 7.92 -10.87
N ASP A 119 -9.55 8.53 -10.50
CA ASP A 119 -9.57 9.92 -10.05
C ASP A 119 -8.89 10.10 -8.70
N ALA A 120 -9.13 9.19 -7.76
CA ALA A 120 -8.46 9.18 -6.47
C ALA A 120 -6.94 8.97 -6.64
N VAL A 121 -6.55 8.03 -7.51
CA VAL A 121 -5.14 7.76 -7.81
C VAL A 121 -4.46 8.97 -8.45
N MET A 122 -5.07 9.60 -9.45
CA MET A 122 -4.52 10.80 -10.09
C MET A 122 -4.30 11.93 -9.10
N LYS A 123 -5.29 12.18 -8.23
CA LYS A 123 -5.17 13.20 -7.17
C LYS A 123 -4.04 12.88 -6.19
N ALA A 124 -3.94 11.63 -5.78
CA ALA A 124 -2.92 11.16 -4.85
C ALA A 124 -1.52 11.18 -5.47
N ALA A 125 -1.35 10.71 -6.70
CA ALA A 125 -0.08 10.69 -7.42
C ALA A 125 0.45 12.09 -7.72
N LYS A 126 -0.43 13.06 -8.09
CA LYS A 126 -0.04 14.48 -8.24
C LYS A 126 0.51 15.07 -6.94
N LYS A 127 -0.11 14.73 -5.80
CA LYS A 127 0.38 15.17 -4.48
C LYS A 127 1.73 14.53 -4.16
N LEU A 128 1.85 13.21 -4.40
CA LEU A 128 3.10 12.48 -4.17
C LEU A 128 4.24 13.04 -5.01
N GLN A 129 4.03 13.28 -6.32
CA GLN A 129 5.03 13.85 -7.22
C GLN A 129 5.55 15.20 -6.69
N LYS A 130 4.63 16.08 -6.26
CA LYS A 130 4.97 17.41 -5.74
C LYS A 130 5.74 17.35 -4.42
N ALA A 131 5.31 16.46 -3.53
CA ALA A 131 5.92 16.27 -2.23
C ALA A 131 7.31 15.63 -2.34
N ALA A 132 7.47 14.61 -3.18
CA ALA A 132 8.75 13.95 -3.45
C ALA A 132 9.77 14.92 -4.10
N ALA A 133 9.33 15.75 -5.06
CA ALA A 133 10.17 16.78 -5.65
C ALA A 133 10.68 17.78 -4.58
N LYS A 134 9.79 18.25 -3.69
CA LYS A 134 10.16 19.15 -2.58
C LYS A 134 11.12 18.49 -1.60
N ALA A 135 11.02 17.18 -1.40
CA ALA A 135 11.87 16.39 -0.51
C ALA A 135 13.18 15.93 -1.18
N GLY A 136 13.40 16.22 -2.46
CA GLY A 136 14.58 15.76 -3.22
C GLY A 136 14.57 14.26 -3.50
N GLN A 137 13.41 13.61 -3.50
CA GLN A 137 13.27 12.15 -3.67
C GLN A 137 12.92 11.80 -5.12
N GLU A 138 13.94 11.79 -5.99
CA GLU A 138 13.78 11.61 -7.43
C GLU A 138 13.12 10.28 -7.81
N GLN A 139 13.53 9.16 -7.19
CA GLN A 139 12.94 7.85 -7.47
C GLN A 139 11.44 7.81 -7.17
N THR A 140 11.02 8.42 -6.07
CA THR A 140 9.60 8.52 -5.71
C THR A 140 8.86 9.47 -6.65
N ARG A 141 9.49 10.57 -7.08
CA ARG A 141 8.95 11.49 -8.07
C ARG A 141 8.72 10.80 -9.41
N GLU A 142 9.68 10.02 -9.87
CA GLU A 142 9.57 9.22 -11.11
C GLU A 142 8.46 8.16 -11.01
N ALA A 143 8.39 7.43 -9.90
CA ALA A 143 7.32 6.46 -9.67
C ALA A 143 5.93 7.12 -9.71
N ALA A 144 5.78 8.29 -9.10
CA ALA A 144 4.53 9.06 -9.15
C ALA A 144 4.19 9.51 -10.59
N LEU A 145 5.18 9.93 -11.38
CA LEU A 145 4.98 10.29 -12.79
C LEU A 145 4.52 9.08 -13.63
N GLN A 146 5.14 7.90 -13.43
CA GLN A 146 4.72 6.67 -14.09
C GLN A 146 3.26 6.32 -13.79
N ILE A 147 2.83 6.49 -12.52
CA ILE A 147 1.44 6.26 -12.12
C ILE A 147 0.51 7.26 -12.83
N LEU A 148 0.88 8.53 -12.91
CA LEU A 148 0.11 9.56 -13.61
C LEU A 148 -0.03 9.24 -15.10
N LEU A 149 1.05 8.81 -15.76
CA LEU A 149 1.02 8.39 -17.16
C LEU A 149 0.10 7.17 -17.38
N ALA A 150 0.15 6.19 -16.45
CA ALA A 150 -0.72 5.02 -16.51
C ALA A 150 -2.21 5.34 -16.23
N ALA A 151 -2.47 6.39 -15.47
CA ALA A 151 -3.81 6.87 -15.16
C ALA A 151 -4.36 7.84 -16.24
N GLU A 152 -3.54 8.43 -17.08
CA GLU A 152 -3.97 9.49 -18.03
C GLU A 152 -4.51 8.89 -19.34
N GLU A 153 -5.34 9.66 -20.03
CA GLU A 153 -5.81 9.30 -21.36
C GLU A 153 -4.66 9.35 -22.36
N PRO A 154 -4.60 8.41 -23.34
CA PRO A 154 -3.51 8.35 -24.32
C PRO A 154 -3.22 9.68 -25.03
N ALA A 155 -4.26 10.46 -25.34
CA ALA A 155 -4.12 11.76 -26.01
C ALA A 155 -3.38 12.83 -25.17
N LYS A 156 -3.37 12.69 -23.84
CA LYS A 156 -2.68 13.60 -22.90
C LYS A 156 -1.29 13.10 -22.53
N VAL A 157 -1.03 11.80 -22.64
CA VAL A 157 0.26 11.18 -22.29
C VAL A 157 1.41 11.83 -23.08
N SER A 158 1.23 12.05 -24.40
CA SER A 158 2.25 12.66 -25.24
C SER A 158 2.69 14.05 -24.73
N LYS A 159 1.73 14.87 -24.29
CA LYS A 159 2.03 16.20 -23.72
C LYS A 159 2.79 16.11 -22.40
N MET A 160 2.45 15.15 -21.56
CA MET A 160 3.13 14.93 -20.27
C MET A 160 4.57 14.44 -20.47
N VAL A 161 4.79 13.53 -21.42
CA VAL A 161 6.13 13.03 -21.75
C VAL A 161 7.02 14.17 -22.27
N ILE A 162 6.52 14.99 -23.21
CA ILE A 162 7.26 16.13 -23.74
C ILE A 162 7.60 17.14 -22.62
N ALA A 163 6.68 17.38 -21.68
CA ALA A 163 6.93 18.26 -20.56
C ALA A 163 8.00 17.69 -19.60
N ALA A 164 7.98 16.39 -19.36
CA ALA A 164 8.98 15.71 -18.51
C ALA A 164 10.37 15.70 -19.15
N MET A 165 10.46 15.60 -20.49
CA MET A 165 11.75 15.66 -21.22
C MET A 165 12.39 17.07 -21.18
N LYS A 166 11.61 18.11 -20.94
CA LYS A 166 12.09 19.49 -20.82
C LYS A 166 12.43 19.88 -19.38
N ASP A 167 12.27 18.98 -18.42
CA ASP A 167 12.59 19.22 -17.00
C ASP A 167 14.12 19.29 -16.83
N PRO A 168 14.67 20.45 -16.40
CA PRO A 168 16.11 20.65 -16.26
C PRO A 168 16.75 19.91 -15.08
N SER A 169 15.97 19.18 -14.28
CA SER A 169 16.45 18.42 -13.13
C SER A 169 16.97 17.00 -13.48
N LYS A 170 17.21 16.73 -14.77
CA LYS A 170 17.83 15.50 -15.26
C LYS A 170 19.30 15.73 -15.63
#